data_3b66ba94478ec3a0130e93f846edad64
#
_entry.id   3b66ba94478ec3a0130e93f846edad64
#
_cell.length_a   1.000
_cell.length_b   1.000
_cell.length_c   1.000
_cell.angle_alpha   90.00
_cell.angle_beta   90.00
_cell.angle_gamma   90.00
#
_symmetry.space_group_name_H-M   'P 1'
#
loop_
_entity.id
_entity.type
_entity.pdbx_description
1 polymer ?
#
loop_
_entity_poly.entity_id
_entity_poly.type
_entity_poly.pdbx_seq_one_letter_code
_entity_poly.pdbx_strand_id
1 'polypeptide(L)'
;MSQAEPDTLLPRAADVEREAERRRTFAIIAHPDAGKTTLTEKLLLYGGAIEIAGAVRGRKSQRAVTSDWMEIERTRGISVTSSALQFEYGGCVINLLDTPGHEDFSEDTYRTLMAVDCAVMVLDAAKGVEAQTRRLFEVCRLRQTPILTFINKFDQPGRAPIELLDEIERTLSIPAIPLNWPIGTGPTFQGVYDHGTHRVLRFERSSRGRRAPMEEMPLHGEALREAIGDAAASELRDDIALLKGTLPAYDEESFLAGHQTPVFFGSALHDFGIEPFLEALVNLAPPPHGRETVNGKLIPPGAPFSAFVFKIQANMDRQHRDRMAFLRICSGRFTKDMIVHHARLQRELRMTRSHRLFGRDRETVESAYPGDVVGVINPGLFLIGDTLSEVPGITYPPMPAFQPSEFARLRCVDVARRKQFDRGLMQLQEEGVIRVLTAVTGSRDPILAAAGALQFSIVESRLQNEYGVKAEVSQLPHRAARWAGAPKIEDRWLAQLPSSTIVCLDVSERYVLLFEGDWELRFAEERVPELQLESLA
;
A
#
# COMPACT_ATOMS: atom_id res chain seq x y z
N MET A 1 44.20 0.81 -35.73
CA MET A 1 43.01 0.03 -35.33
C MET A 1 42.39 0.77 -34.18
N SER A 2 41.40 1.60 -34.50
CA SER A 2 40.64 2.39 -33.50
C SER A 2 39.62 1.47 -32.83
N GLN A 3 39.76 1.30 -31.52
CA GLN A 3 38.73 0.67 -30.71
C GLN A 3 37.61 1.70 -30.54
N ALA A 4 36.47 1.43 -31.15
CA ALA A 4 35.24 2.17 -30.87
C ALA A 4 34.82 1.83 -29.43
N GLU A 5 34.82 2.84 -28.54
CA GLU A 5 34.12 2.80 -27.27
C GLU A 5 32.64 2.54 -27.54
N PRO A 6 31.96 1.70 -26.74
CA PRO A 6 30.51 1.54 -26.85
C PRO A 6 29.85 2.86 -26.42
N ASP A 7 29.26 3.52 -27.39
CA ASP A 7 28.44 4.72 -27.26
C ASP A 7 27.24 4.39 -26.33
N THR A 8 27.40 4.65 -25.05
CA THR A 8 26.31 4.60 -24.06
C THR A 8 25.46 5.85 -24.26
N LEU A 9 24.67 5.85 -25.35
CA LEU A 9 23.66 6.86 -25.62
C LEU A 9 22.72 6.91 -24.41
N LEU A 10 22.77 8.02 -23.68
CA LEU A 10 21.72 8.37 -22.70
C LEU A 10 20.37 8.23 -23.41
N PRO A 11 19.39 7.50 -22.83
CA PRO A 11 18.09 7.33 -23.46
C PRO A 11 17.50 8.71 -23.71
N ARG A 12 16.97 8.94 -24.90
CA ARG A 12 16.28 10.18 -25.22
C ARG A 12 15.08 10.31 -24.28
N ALA A 13 14.75 11.52 -23.83
CA ALA A 13 13.59 11.77 -22.97
C ALA A 13 12.31 11.10 -23.50
N ALA A 14 12.12 11.11 -24.84
CA ALA A 14 11.02 10.45 -25.52
C ALA A 14 10.97 8.91 -25.32
N ASP A 15 12.13 8.24 -25.15
CA ASP A 15 12.16 6.80 -24.89
C ASP A 15 11.74 6.51 -23.44
N VAL A 16 12.11 7.39 -22.50
CA VAL A 16 11.71 7.29 -21.10
C VAL A 16 10.20 7.53 -20.95
N GLU A 17 9.67 8.55 -21.64
CA GLU A 17 8.24 8.86 -21.63
C GLU A 17 7.41 7.71 -22.21
N ARG A 18 7.84 7.13 -23.34
CA ARG A 18 7.18 5.95 -23.93
C ARG A 18 7.17 4.75 -22.98
N GLU A 19 8.27 4.52 -22.26
CA GLU A 19 8.32 3.45 -21.27
C GLU A 19 7.47 3.78 -20.03
N ALA A 20 7.36 5.04 -19.61
CA ALA A 20 6.45 5.47 -18.55
C ALA A 20 4.98 5.26 -18.94
N GLU A 21 4.58 5.62 -20.18
CA GLU A 21 3.22 5.40 -20.71
C GLU A 21 2.76 3.94 -20.65
N ARG A 22 3.68 2.99 -20.71
CA ARG A 22 3.37 1.56 -20.59
C ARG A 22 3.19 1.11 -19.14
N ARG A 23 3.45 1.93 -18.14
CA ARG A 23 3.41 1.52 -16.73
C ARG A 23 2.11 1.88 -16.05
N ARG A 24 1.64 0.95 -15.22
CA ARG A 24 0.48 1.15 -14.33
C ARG A 24 0.90 0.73 -12.95
N THR A 25 0.91 1.68 -12.02
CA THR A 25 1.31 1.41 -10.63
C THR A 25 0.16 1.70 -9.70
N PHE A 26 -0.35 0.67 -9.07
CA PHE A 26 -1.50 0.78 -8.18
C PHE A 26 -1.34 -0.03 -6.91
N ALA A 27 -2.06 0.37 -5.87
CA ALA A 27 -2.19 -0.36 -4.62
C ALA A 27 -3.61 -0.91 -4.47
N ILE A 28 -3.74 -2.08 -3.83
CA ILE A 28 -5.03 -2.60 -3.43
C ILE A 28 -5.29 -2.25 -1.97
N ILE A 29 -6.36 -1.50 -1.72
CA ILE A 29 -6.83 -1.12 -0.39
C ILE A 29 -8.13 -1.85 -0.07
N ALA A 30 -8.26 -2.35 1.15
CA ALA A 30 -9.43 -3.12 1.55
C ALA A 30 -9.51 -3.21 3.08
N HIS A 31 -10.72 -3.41 3.58
CA HIS A 31 -10.91 -3.93 4.94
C HIS A 31 -10.41 -5.39 5.01
N PRO A 32 -9.93 -5.88 6.18
CA PRO A 32 -9.63 -7.30 6.38
C PRO A 32 -10.80 -8.19 5.92
N ASP A 33 -10.48 -9.31 5.29
CA ASP A 33 -11.43 -10.29 4.75
C ASP A 33 -12.30 -9.83 3.55
N ALA A 34 -12.15 -8.63 3.02
CA ALA A 34 -12.86 -8.22 1.79
C ALA A 34 -12.42 -9.01 0.53
N GLY A 35 -11.35 -9.80 0.65
CA GLY A 35 -10.84 -10.65 -0.43
C GLY A 35 -9.67 -10.06 -1.21
N LYS A 36 -8.94 -9.12 -0.61
CA LYS A 36 -7.76 -8.47 -1.19
C LYS A 36 -6.75 -9.48 -1.73
N THR A 37 -6.26 -10.39 -0.89
CA THR A 37 -5.26 -11.41 -1.25
C THR A 37 -5.76 -12.32 -2.39
N THR A 38 -7.06 -12.69 -2.38
CA THR A 38 -7.67 -13.49 -3.44
C THR A 38 -7.69 -12.72 -4.76
N LEU A 39 -8.04 -11.43 -4.74
CA LEU A 39 -8.01 -10.58 -5.94
C LEU A 39 -6.58 -10.42 -6.45
N THR A 40 -5.61 -10.15 -5.59
CA THR A 40 -4.18 -10.07 -5.94
C THR A 40 -3.71 -11.33 -6.67
N GLU A 41 -3.99 -12.52 -6.12
CA GLU A 41 -3.63 -13.80 -6.76
C GLU A 41 -4.29 -13.99 -8.13
N LYS A 42 -5.53 -13.54 -8.28
CA LYS A 42 -6.24 -13.62 -9.56
C LYS A 42 -5.66 -12.67 -10.61
N LEU A 43 -5.34 -11.42 -10.24
CA LEU A 43 -4.67 -10.50 -11.15
C LEU A 43 -3.32 -11.06 -11.62
N LEU A 44 -2.54 -11.68 -10.72
CA LEU A 44 -1.29 -12.35 -11.08
C LEU A 44 -1.50 -13.58 -12.01
N LEU A 45 -2.58 -14.33 -11.81
CA LEU A 45 -2.94 -15.45 -12.66
C LEU A 45 -3.26 -14.98 -14.09
N TYR A 46 -4.06 -13.92 -14.24
CA TYR A 46 -4.41 -13.35 -15.54
C TYR A 46 -3.21 -12.68 -16.22
N GLY A 47 -2.31 -12.08 -15.44
CA GLY A 47 -1.03 -11.56 -15.91
C GLY A 47 0.00 -12.64 -16.26
N GLY A 48 -0.32 -13.93 -16.05
CA GLY A 48 0.61 -15.03 -16.34
C GLY A 48 1.81 -15.12 -15.39
N ALA A 49 1.80 -14.34 -14.30
CA ALA A 49 2.87 -14.35 -13.32
C ALA A 49 2.83 -15.59 -12.38
N ILE A 50 1.67 -16.21 -12.25
CA ILE A 50 1.47 -17.49 -11.56
C ILE A 50 0.61 -18.43 -12.43
N GLU A 51 0.85 -19.74 -12.34
CA GLU A 51 0.11 -20.73 -13.15
C GLU A 51 -1.23 -21.12 -12.52
N ILE A 52 -1.34 -21.13 -11.19
CA ILE A 52 -2.53 -21.53 -10.45
C ILE A 52 -2.70 -20.66 -9.20
N ALA A 53 -3.81 -19.96 -9.08
CA ALA A 53 -4.15 -19.21 -7.88
C ALA A 53 -4.53 -20.16 -6.72
N GLY A 54 -4.06 -19.90 -5.51
CA GLY A 54 -4.32 -20.74 -4.33
C GLY A 54 -3.61 -22.09 -4.31
N ALA A 55 -2.65 -22.36 -5.22
CA ALA A 55 -1.88 -23.61 -5.31
C ALA A 55 -0.98 -23.89 -4.08
N VAL A 56 -1.03 -23.06 -3.07
CA VAL A 56 -0.17 -23.09 -1.88
C VAL A 56 -0.67 -24.04 -0.79
N ARG A 57 -1.83 -24.68 -0.96
CA ARG A 57 -2.35 -25.68 -0.01
C ARG A 57 -2.06 -27.12 -0.43
N GLY A 58 -0.80 -27.55 -0.36
CA GLY A 58 -0.49 -28.98 -0.32
C GLY A 58 0.70 -29.45 -1.12
N ARG A 59 1.69 -29.92 -0.39
CA ARG A 59 2.87 -30.74 -0.71
C ARG A 59 4.13 -30.03 -1.26
N LYS A 60 5.12 -29.96 -0.38
CA LYS A 60 6.60 -30.01 -0.59
C LYS A 60 7.28 -29.12 -1.64
N SER A 61 6.68 -28.11 -2.18
CA SER A 61 7.39 -26.94 -2.67
C SER A 61 6.77 -25.70 -2.01
N GLN A 62 7.53 -25.07 -1.14
CA GLN A 62 7.11 -23.94 -0.29
C GLN A 62 6.96 -22.66 -1.13
N ARG A 63 5.88 -22.55 -1.91
CA ARG A 63 5.41 -21.26 -2.42
C ARG A 63 4.17 -20.89 -1.63
N ALA A 64 4.40 -20.20 -0.51
CA ALA A 64 3.35 -19.48 0.20
C ALA A 64 2.72 -18.45 -0.73
N VAL A 65 1.49 -17.99 -0.41
CA VAL A 65 0.87 -16.84 -1.06
C VAL A 65 1.97 -15.82 -1.35
N THR A 66 2.09 -15.39 -2.60
CA THR A 66 3.22 -14.59 -3.06
C THR A 66 3.34 -13.27 -2.29
N SER A 67 2.23 -12.78 -1.72
CA SER A 67 2.14 -11.58 -0.89
C SER A 67 2.45 -11.82 0.60
N ASP A 68 1.97 -12.93 1.20
CA ASP A 68 2.07 -13.20 2.64
C ASP A 68 3.25 -14.14 2.95
N TRP A 69 4.44 -13.59 3.02
CA TRP A 69 5.66 -14.40 3.14
C TRP A 69 6.21 -14.54 4.55
N MET A 70 5.79 -13.69 5.51
CA MET A 70 6.23 -13.78 6.90
C MET A 70 5.54 -14.96 7.63
N GLU A 71 6.24 -15.59 8.57
CA GLU A 71 5.69 -16.67 9.39
C GLU A 71 4.49 -16.21 10.23
N ILE A 72 4.53 -14.96 10.72
CA ILE A 72 3.44 -14.36 11.48
C ILE A 72 2.21 -14.09 10.62
N GLU A 73 2.39 -13.69 9.35
CA GLU A 73 1.31 -13.50 8.38
C GLU A 73 0.56 -14.80 8.13
N ARG A 74 1.30 -15.90 7.93
CA ARG A 74 0.72 -17.23 7.71
C ARG A 74 0.03 -17.80 8.94
N THR A 75 0.58 -17.56 10.13
CA THR A 75 0.04 -18.07 11.39
C THR A 75 -1.24 -17.35 11.76
N ARG A 76 -1.31 -16.04 11.53
CA ARG A 76 -2.48 -15.21 11.87
C ARG A 76 -3.45 -15.02 10.72
N GLY A 77 -3.05 -15.33 9.46
CA GLY A 77 -3.87 -15.15 8.26
C GLY A 77 -4.10 -13.67 7.89
N ILE A 78 -3.19 -12.79 8.27
CA ILE A 78 -3.26 -11.34 7.98
C ILE A 78 -1.97 -10.87 7.33
N SER A 79 -2.05 -10.02 6.32
CA SER A 79 -0.88 -9.34 5.74
C SER A 79 -0.40 -8.24 6.70
N VAL A 80 0.89 -8.26 7.00
CA VAL A 80 1.54 -7.34 7.96
C VAL A 80 2.35 -6.28 7.23
N THR A 81 2.95 -6.65 6.08
CA THR A 81 3.79 -5.75 5.29
C THR A 81 3.30 -5.68 3.86
N SER A 82 3.47 -4.51 3.22
CA SER A 82 3.22 -4.35 1.79
C SER A 82 4.26 -5.11 0.97
N SER A 83 3.83 -5.69 -0.16
CA SER A 83 4.70 -6.34 -1.14
C SER A 83 4.57 -5.68 -2.51
N ALA A 84 5.66 -5.66 -3.28
CA ALA A 84 5.68 -5.17 -4.64
C ALA A 84 5.74 -6.36 -5.61
N LEU A 85 4.82 -6.38 -6.56
CA LEU A 85 4.69 -7.43 -7.56
C LEU A 85 4.65 -6.77 -8.94
N GLN A 86 5.37 -7.32 -9.91
CA GLN A 86 5.37 -6.79 -11.26
C GLN A 86 5.04 -7.90 -12.27
N PHE A 87 4.19 -7.59 -13.25
CA PHE A 87 3.84 -8.47 -14.36
C PHE A 87 3.44 -7.67 -15.59
N GLU A 88 3.31 -8.33 -16.74
CA GLU A 88 2.86 -7.68 -17.97
C GLU A 88 1.44 -8.13 -18.33
N TYR A 89 0.60 -7.18 -18.78
CA TYR A 89 -0.73 -7.46 -19.30
C TYR A 89 -1.17 -6.37 -20.27
N GLY A 90 -1.80 -6.74 -21.38
CA GLY A 90 -2.33 -5.80 -22.38
C GLY A 90 -1.28 -4.84 -22.95
N GLY A 91 0.01 -5.24 -23.04
CA GLY A 91 1.11 -4.38 -23.48
C GLY A 91 1.63 -3.41 -22.43
N CYS A 92 1.04 -3.39 -21.24
CA CYS A 92 1.46 -2.59 -20.09
C CYS A 92 2.30 -3.40 -19.11
N VAL A 93 3.21 -2.70 -18.42
CA VAL A 93 3.95 -3.20 -17.26
C VAL A 93 3.20 -2.78 -16.00
N ILE A 94 2.73 -3.74 -15.25
CA ILE A 94 1.90 -3.51 -14.06
C ILE A 94 2.76 -3.66 -12.81
N ASN A 95 2.78 -2.62 -11.98
CA ASN A 95 3.37 -2.62 -10.66
C ASN A 95 2.25 -2.64 -9.62
N LEU A 96 2.00 -3.80 -9.06
CA LEU A 96 1.00 -4.00 -8.02
C LEU A 96 1.67 -3.91 -6.64
N LEU A 97 1.24 -2.97 -5.81
CA LEU A 97 1.65 -2.84 -4.43
C LEU A 97 0.52 -3.37 -3.54
N ASP A 98 0.72 -4.57 -3.00
CA ASP A 98 -0.22 -5.18 -2.07
C ASP A 98 -0.04 -4.58 -0.68
N THR A 99 -1.11 -4.08 -0.04
CA THR A 99 -1.04 -3.37 1.25
C THR A 99 -1.55 -4.24 2.40
N PRO A 100 -1.10 -4.02 3.66
CA PRO A 100 -1.74 -4.63 4.80
C PRO A 100 -3.22 -4.24 4.91
N GLY A 101 -4.09 -5.21 5.25
CA GLY A 101 -5.51 -4.92 5.45
C GLY A 101 -5.87 -4.44 6.86
N HIS A 102 -5.02 -4.71 7.87
CA HIS A 102 -5.32 -4.41 9.26
C HIS A 102 -4.97 -2.96 9.62
N GLU A 103 -5.80 -2.30 10.44
CA GLU A 103 -5.64 -0.88 10.81
C GLU A 103 -4.33 -0.57 11.53
N ASP A 104 -3.78 -1.50 12.32
CA ASP A 104 -2.51 -1.35 13.02
C ASP A 104 -1.32 -1.12 12.06
N PHE A 105 -1.48 -1.46 10.77
CA PHE A 105 -0.46 -1.27 9.73
C PHE A 105 -0.78 -0.14 8.77
N SER A 106 -1.65 0.78 9.17
CA SER A 106 -2.07 1.92 8.34
C SER A 106 -0.89 2.75 7.86
N GLU A 107 0.18 2.90 8.66
CA GLU A 107 1.37 3.67 8.28
C GLU A 107 2.12 3.05 7.07
N ASP A 108 2.27 1.71 7.02
CA ASP A 108 2.86 1.03 5.85
C ASP A 108 1.96 1.16 4.61
N THR A 109 0.64 1.06 4.80
CA THR A 109 -0.35 1.28 3.73
C THR A 109 -0.25 2.71 3.19
N TYR A 110 -0.14 3.70 4.05
CA TYR A 110 0.03 5.10 3.66
C TYR A 110 1.28 5.33 2.83
N ARG A 111 2.43 4.83 3.30
CA ARG A 111 3.70 4.93 2.57
C ARG A 111 3.60 4.28 1.19
N THR A 112 2.91 3.15 1.12
CA THR A 112 2.66 2.45 -0.14
C THR A 112 1.76 3.27 -1.07
N LEU A 113 0.70 3.90 -0.55
CA LEU A 113 -0.15 4.81 -1.32
C LEU A 113 0.59 6.06 -1.82
N MET A 114 1.68 6.48 -1.14
CA MET A 114 2.56 7.53 -1.67
C MET A 114 3.35 7.11 -2.92
N ALA A 115 3.49 5.82 -3.16
CA ALA A 115 4.28 5.27 -4.26
C ALA A 115 3.45 4.84 -5.48
N VAL A 116 2.12 5.05 -5.47
CA VAL A 116 1.24 4.62 -6.57
C VAL A 116 0.60 5.80 -7.30
N ASP A 117 0.12 5.53 -8.51
CA ASP A 117 -0.58 6.49 -9.36
C ASP A 117 -2.11 6.29 -9.33
N CYS A 118 -2.57 5.12 -8.85
CA CYS A 118 -3.97 4.75 -8.72
C CYS A 118 -4.17 3.81 -7.52
N ALA A 119 -5.39 3.67 -7.03
CA ALA A 119 -5.76 2.68 -6.02
C ALA A 119 -6.93 1.82 -6.48
N VAL A 120 -6.95 0.56 -6.06
CA VAL A 120 -8.09 -0.35 -6.20
C VAL A 120 -8.70 -0.55 -4.81
N MET A 121 -9.91 -0.06 -4.61
CA MET A 121 -10.67 -0.25 -3.38
C MET A 121 -11.53 -1.51 -3.50
N VAL A 122 -11.29 -2.49 -2.61
CA VAL A 122 -12.06 -3.74 -2.59
C VAL A 122 -13.07 -3.70 -1.45
N LEU A 123 -14.34 -3.87 -1.79
CA LEU A 123 -15.47 -3.92 -0.86
C LEU A 123 -16.07 -5.33 -0.83
N ASP A 124 -16.59 -5.72 0.31
CA ASP A 124 -17.38 -6.95 0.47
C ASP A 124 -18.85 -6.64 0.20
N ALA A 125 -19.50 -7.38 -0.70
CA ALA A 125 -20.90 -7.16 -1.09
C ALA A 125 -21.89 -7.24 0.08
N ALA A 126 -21.57 -7.99 1.14
CA ALA A 126 -22.41 -8.09 2.32
C ALA A 126 -22.18 -6.94 3.33
N LYS A 127 -20.93 -6.46 3.45
CA LYS A 127 -20.52 -5.50 4.46
C LYS A 127 -20.53 -4.04 3.98
N GLY A 128 -20.28 -3.80 2.69
CA GLY A 128 -20.20 -2.45 2.12
C GLY A 128 -18.94 -1.68 2.55
N VAL A 129 -19.09 -0.39 2.84
CA VAL A 129 -17.97 0.51 3.23
C VAL A 129 -17.69 0.43 4.72
N GLU A 130 -16.63 -0.26 5.10
CA GLU A 130 -16.21 -0.41 6.49
C GLU A 130 -15.26 0.72 6.95
N ALA A 131 -15.07 0.90 8.26
CA ALA A 131 -14.32 2.02 8.84
C ALA A 131 -12.88 2.14 8.30
N GLN A 132 -12.17 1.01 8.14
CA GLN A 132 -10.81 1.01 7.59
C GLN A 132 -10.78 1.47 6.13
N THR A 133 -11.75 1.03 5.31
CA THR A 133 -11.88 1.47 3.91
C THR A 133 -12.06 2.98 3.82
N ARG A 134 -12.91 3.57 4.70
CA ARG A 134 -13.11 5.02 4.76
C ARG A 134 -11.81 5.76 5.08
N ARG A 135 -11.04 5.29 6.07
CA ARG A 135 -9.75 5.91 6.44
C ARG A 135 -8.77 5.90 5.26
N LEU A 136 -8.65 4.77 4.55
CA LEU A 136 -7.76 4.65 3.41
C LEU A 136 -8.23 5.48 2.21
N PHE A 137 -9.55 5.58 2.02
CA PHE A 137 -10.13 6.47 1.02
C PHE A 137 -9.77 7.94 1.28
N GLU A 138 -9.87 8.43 2.53
CA GLU A 138 -9.50 9.79 2.90
C GLU A 138 -8.04 10.11 2.53
N VAL A 139 -7.15 9.13 2.68
CA VAL A 139 -5.74 9.26 2.27
C VAL A 139 -5.62 9.47 0.76
N CYS A 140 -6.31 8.65 -0.02
CA CYS A 140 -6.30 8.77 -1.48
C CYS A 140 -6.89 10.14 -1.90
N ARG A 141 -7.98 10.57 -1.25
CA ARG A 141 -8.64 11.86 -1.49
C ARG A 141 -7.73 13.05 -1.23
N LEU A 142 -7.00 13.07 -0.11
CA LEU A 142 -6.03 14.12 0.22
C LEU A 142 -4.93 14.27 -0.84
N ARG A 143 -4.66 13.22 -1.57
CA ARG A 143 -3.66 13.17 -2.64
C ARG A 143 -4.22 13.25 -4.04
N GLN A 144 -5.54 13.32 -4.17
CA GLN A 144 -6.22 13.24 -5.46
C GLN A 144 -5.82 11.97 -6.26
N THR A 145 -5.54 10.87 -5.53
CA THR A 145 -5.24 9.58 -6.16
C THR A 145 -6.52 8.96 -6.69
N PRO A 146 -6.65 8.69 -8.01
CA PRO A 146 -7.84 8.06 -8.57
C PRO A 146 -8.06 6.67 -7.99
N ILE A 147 -9.33 6.31 -7.78
CA ILE A 147 -9.73 5.05 -7.16
C ILE A 147 -10.71 4.30 -8.05
N LEU A 148 -10.36 3.05 -8.40
CA LEU A 148 -11.31 2.09 -8.95
C LEU A 148 -11.89 1.25 -7.81
N THR A 149 -13.19 1.03 -7.79
CA THR A 149 -13.85 0.22 -6.76
C THR A 149 -14.24 -1.14 -7.31
N PHE A 150 -13.85 -2.21 -6.63
CA PHE A 150 -14.25 -3.58 -6.94
C PHE A 150 -15.09 -4.14 -5.80
N ILE A 151 -16.39 -4.37 -6.05
CA ILE A 151 -17.31 -4.98 -5.10
C ILE A 151 -17.24 -6.49 -5.27
N ASN A 152 -16.61 -7.13 -4.33
CA ASN A 152 -16.25 -8.56 -4.33
C ASN A 152 -17.30 -9.42 -3.62
N LYS A 153 -17.25 -10.74 -3.84
CA LYS A 153 -18.08 -11.77 -3.20
C LYS A 153 -19.56 -11.74 -3.61
N PHE A 154 -19.86 -11.28 -4.81
CA PHE A 154 -21.23 -11.31 -5.35
C PHE A 154 -21.80 -12.74 -5.51
N ASP A 155 -20.96 -13.76 -5.43
CA ASP A 155 -21.33 -15.19 -5.37
C ASP A 155 -21.93 -15.62 -4.02
N GLN A 156 -21.89 -14.74 -3.01
CA GLN A 156 -22.43 -14.97 -1.67
C GLN A 156 -23.65 -14.07 -1.41
N PRO A 157 -24.52 -14.41 -0.44
CA PRO A 157 -25.60 -13.52 -0.04
C PRO A 157 -25.04 -12.16 0.38
N GLY A 158 -25.54 -11.09 -0.21
CA GLY A 158 -25.08 -9.73 0.00
C GLY A 158 -26.21 -8.73 -0.17
N ARG A 159 -25.86 -7.45 -0.22
CA ARG A 159 -26.76 -6.34 -0.42
C ARG A 159 -27.04 -6.11 -1.89
N ALA A 160 -28.13 -5.42 -2.20
CA ALA A 160 -28.45 -5.08 -3.58
C ALA A 160 -27.40 -4.13 -4.20
N PRO A 161 -27.08 -4.26 -5.50
CA PRO A 161 -26.08 -3.42 -6.16
C PRO A 161 -26.32 -1.92 -5.97
N ILE A 162 -27.56 -1.47 -6.13
CA ILE A 162 -27.92 -0.06 -6.00
C ILE A 162 -27.71 0.47 -4.56
N GLU A 163 -27.99 -0.33 -3.54
CA GLU A 163 -27.75 0.04 -2.14
C GLU A 163 -26.26 0.23 -1.84
N LEU A 164 -25.40 -0.57 -2.48
CA LEU A 164 -23.95 -0.45 -2.34
C LEU A 164 -23.42 0.80 -3.02
N LEU A 165 -23.95 1.17 -4.19
CA LEU A 165 -23.61 2.43 -4.84
C LEU A 165 -24.03 3.63 -3.99
N ASP A 166 -25.26 3.65 -3.49
CA ASP A 166 -25.77 4.70 -2.59
C ASP A 166 -24.93 4.84 -1.32
N GLU A 167 -24.48 3.71 -0.76
CA GLU A 167 -23.62 3.73 0.42
C GLU A 167 -22.24 4.32 0.13
N ILE A 168 -21.62 3.95 -1.01
CA ILE A 168 -20.34 4.51 -1.45
C ILE A 168 -20.48 6.03 -1.58
N GLU A 169 -21.48 6.50 -2.32
CA GLU A 169 -21.73 7.93 -2.53
C GLU A 169 -21.96 8.68 -1.22
N ARG A 170 -22.85 8.18 -0.37
CA ARG A 170 -23.15 8.81 0.91
C ARG A 170 -21.97 8.81 1.87
N THR A 171 -21.20 7.70 1.89
CA THR A 171 -20.14 7.51 2.89
C THR A 171 -18.84 8.17 2.48
N LEU A 172 -18.51 8.14 1.20
CA LEU A 172 -17.26 8.66 0.65
C LEU A 172 -17.42 10.03 -0.01
N SER A 173 -18.68 10.48 -0.22
CA SER A 173 -19.01 11.77 -0.85
C SER A 173 -18.43 11.92 -2.26
N ILE A 174 -18.42 10.83 -3.03
CA ILE A 174 -18.04 10.80 -4.45
C ILE A 174 -19.04 9.96 -5.25
N PRO A 175 -19.39 10.33 -6.49
CA PRO A 175 -20.21 9.52 -7.38
C PRO A 175 -19.59 8.15 -7.65
N ALA A 176 -20.42 7.10 -7.54
CA ALA A 176 -20.08 5.72 -7.79
C ALA A 176 -20.65 5.28 -9.15
N ILE A 177 -19.81 5.16 -10.16
CA ILE A 177 -20.23 4.91 -11.54
C ILE A 177 -20.05 3.45 -11.90
N PRO A 178 -21.11 2.63 -12.00
CA PRO A 178 -20.97 1.23 -12.39
C PRO A 178 -20.52 1.12 -13.85
N LEU A 179 -19.38 0.47 -14.09
CA LEU A 179 -18.90 0.13 -15.43
C LEU A 179 -19.27 -1.30 -15.84
N ASN A 180 -19.69 -2.12 -14.90
CA ASN A 180 -20.41 -3.35 -15.16
C ASN A 180 -21.62 -3.47 -14.22
N TRP A 181 -22.57 -4.35 -14.55
CA TRP A 181 -23.75 -4.60 -13.72
C TRP A 181 -23.95 -6.12 -13.51
N PRO A 182 -24.15 -6.58 -12.27
CA PRO A 182 -24.22 -8.01 -11.96
C PRO A 182 -25.54 -8.63 -12.44
N ILE A 183 -25.48 -9.88 -12.86
CA ILE A 183 -26.64 -10.70 -13.25
C ILE A 183 -26.91 -11.71 -12.15
N GLY A 184 -27.93 -11.44 -11.35
CA GLY A 184 -28.23 -12.17 -10.14
C GLY A 184 -27.26 -11.85 -8.98
N THR A 185 -27.56 -12.42 -7.82
CA THR A 185 -26.77 -12.24 -6.57
C THR A 185 -26.66 -13.56 -5.81
N GLY A 186 -25.62 -13.73 -5.02
CA GLY A 186 -25.40 -14.96 -4.26
C GLY A 186 -25.31 -16.20 -5.15
N PRO A 187 -26.05 -17.27 -4.85
CA PRO A 187 -26.04 -18.49 -5.65
C PRO A 187 -26.49 -18.33 -7.11
N THR A 188 -27.25 -17.26 -7.40
CA THR A 188 -27.76 -16.94 -8.75
C THR A 188 -26.84 -16.03 -9.55
N PHE A 189 -25.75 -15.55 -8.97
CA PHE A 189 -24.74 -14.75 -9.66
C PHE A 189 -24.07 -15.57 -10.76
N GLN A 190 -24.25 -15.17 -12.02
CA GLN A 190 -23.79 -15.94 -13.17
C GLN A 190 -23.03 -15.11 -14.22
N GLY A 191 -22.98 -13.80 -14.06
CA GLY A 191 -22.30 -12.94 -15.03
C GLY A 191 -22.44 -11.46 -14.72
N VAL A 192 -21.93 -10.64 -15.64
CA VAL A 192 -22.06 -9.19 -15.58
C VAL A 192 -22.45 -8.65 -16.98
N TYR A 193 -23.17 -7.54 -16.99
CA TYR A 193 -23.30 -6.72 -18.18
C TYR A 193 -22.21 -5.66 -18.17
N ASP A 194 -21.43 -5.55 -19.23
CA ASP A 194 -20.38 -4.56 -19.41
C ASP A 194 -20.93 -3.34 -20.13
N HIS A 195 -20.82 -2.16 -19.49
CA HIS A 195 -21.33 -0.89 -20.02
C HIS A 195 -20.46 -0.34 -21.16
N GLY A 196 -19.17 -0.69 -21.21
CA GLY A 196 -18.24 -0.23 -22.24
C GLY A 196 -18.45 -0.92 -23.58
N THR A 197 -18.59 -2.25 -23.55
CA THR A 197 -18.80 -3.08 -24.73
C THR A 197 -20.27 -3.27 -25.09
N HIS A 198 -21.19 -2.95 -24.17
CA HIS A 198 -22.62 -3.24 -24.26
C HIS A 198 -22.94 -4.74 -24.43
N ARG A 199 -22.13 -5.59 -23.78
CA ARG A 199 -22.23 -7.05 -23.87
C ARG A 199 -22.50 -7.66 -22.50
N VAL A 200 -23.15 -8.80 -22.50
CA VAL A 200 -23.29 -9.68 -21.34
C VAL A 200 -22.12 -10.64 -21.33
N LEU A 201 -21.41 -10.69 -20.23
CA LEU A 201 -20.32 -11.62 -19.95
C LEU A 201 -20.82 -12.65 -18.95
N ARG A 202 -21.09 -13.87 -19.43
CA ARG A 202 -21.53 -14.98 -18.61
C ARG A 202 -20.32 -15.83 -18.23
N PHE A 203 -20.22 -16.20 -16.95
CA PHE A 203 -19.13 -17.00 -16.44
C PHE A 203 -19.60 -18.40 -16.05
N GLU A 204 -18.79 -19.39 -16.37
CA GLU A 204 -18.99 -20.75 -15.87
C GLU A 204 -18.09 -21.00 -14.66
N ARG A 205 -18.64 -21.69 -13.64
CA ARG A 205 -17.84 -22.05 -12.46
C ARG A 205 -16.70 -22.99 -12.87
N SER A 206 -15.47 -22.52 -12.74
CA SER A 206 -14.29 -23.34 -12.97
C SER A 206 -13.84 -24.07 -11.70
N SER A 207 -12.97 -25.07 -11.85
CA SER A 207 -12.25 -25.65 -10.71
C SER A 207 -11.37 -24.56 -10.06
N ARG A 208 -11.33 -24.54 -8.72
CA ARG A 208 -10.56 -23.55 -7.95
C ARG A 208 -9.15 -23.35 -8.52
N GLY A 209 -8.76 -22.10 -8.72
CA GLY A 209 -7.43 -21.70 -9.14
C GLY A 209 -7.17 -21.68 -10.65
N ARG A 210 -8.17 -21.88 -11.48
CA ARG A 210 -8.09 -21.73 -12.94
C ARG A 210 -9.00 -20.60 -13.41
N ARG A 211 -8.69 -20.03 -14.59
CA ARG A 211 -9.53 -19.01 -15.23
C ARG A 211 -10.93 -19.55 -15.48
N ALA A 212 -11.97 -18.77 -15.17
CA ALA A 212 -13.34 -19.15 -15.51
C ALA A 212 -13.56 -18.99 -17.01
N PRO A 213 -14.18 -19.98 -17.69
CA PRO A 213 -14.65 -19.78 -19.05
C PRO A 213 -15.65 -18.63 -19.09
N MET A 214 -15.51 -17.77 -20.10
CA MET A 214 -16.36 -16.60 -20.30
C MET A 214 -17.06 -16.69 -21.66
N GLU A 215 -18.37 -16.52 -21.67
CA GLU A 215 -19.18 -16.46 -22.85
C GLU A 215 -19.74 -15.05 -23.03
N GLU A 216 -19.55 -14.50 -24.21
CA GLU A 216 -19.97 -13.12 -24.53
C GLU A 216 -21.21 -13.12 -25.43
N MET A 217 -22.24 -12.35 -25.05
CA MET A 217 -23.49 -12.31 -25.80
C MET A 217 -24.13 -10.90 -25.78
N PRO A 218 -24.98 -10.56 -26.77
CA PRO A 218 -25.68 -9.29 -26.79
C PRO A 218 -26.75 -9.21 -25.69
N LEU A 219 -27.04 -7.97 -25.20
CA LEU A 219 -28.09 -7.71 -24.20
C LEU A 219 -29.51 -8.11 -24.69
N HIS A 220 -29.71 -8.15 -25.99
CA HIS A 220 -30.99 -8.49 -26.63
C HIS A 220 -30.84 -9.74 -27.49
N GLY A 221 -31.86 -10.58 -27.49
CA GLY A 221 -31.89 -11.79 -28.31
C GLY A 221 -32.32 -13.04 -27.54
N GLU A 222 -32.50 -14.11 -28.29
CA GLU A 222 -32.92 -15.43 -27.76
C GLU A 222 -31.77 -16.09 -26.98
N ALA A 223 -30.54 -15.96 -27.46
CA ALA A 223 -29.34 -16.51 -26.82
C ALA A 223 -29.20 -16.07 -25.35
N LEU A 224 -29.47 -14.79 -25.02
CA LEU A 224 -29.44 -14.33 -23.64
C LEU A 224 -30.51 -15.01 -22.78
N ARG A 225 -31.76 -15.12 -23.30
CA ARG A 225 -32.87 -15.74 -22.58
C ARG A 225 -32.64 -17.25 -22.33
N GLU A 226 -32.06 -17.94 -23.31
CA GLU A 226 -31.66 -19.32 -23.16
C GLU A 226 -30.54 -19.51 -22.15
N ALA A 227 -29.58 -18.58 -22.12
CA ALA A 227 -28.40 -18.66 -21.25
C ALA A 227 -28.69 -18.33 -19.78
N ILE A 228 -29.50 -17.29 -19.48
CA ILE A 228 -29.74 -16.79 -18.12
C ILE A 228 -31.21 -16.90 -17.65
N GLY A 229 -32.12 -17.27 -18.54
CA GLY A 229 -33.56 -17.36 -18.29
C GLY A 229 -34.31 -16.03 -18.55
N ASP A 230 -35.61 -16.15 -18.85
CA ASP A 230 -36.44 -14.98 -19.23
C ASP A 230 -36.55 -13.95 -18.11
N ALA A 231 -36.70 -14.39 -16.86
CA ALA A 231 -36.84 -13.51 -15.70
C ALA A 231 -35.57 -12.66 -15.49
N ALA A 232 -34.40 -13.29 -15.44
CA ALA A 232 -33.13 -12.58 -15.25
C ALA A 232 -32.80 -11.67 -16.44
N ALA A 233 -33.14 -12.08 -17.66
CA ALA A 233 -32.95 -11.25 -18.86
C ALA A 233 -33.88 -10.01 -18.89
N SER A 234 -35.10 -10.11 -18.32
CA SER A 234 -35.99 -8.95 -18.17
C SER A 234 -35.48 -8.02 -17.08
N GLU A 235 -35.19 -8.54 -15.89
CA GLU A 235 -34.65 -7.78 -14.76
C GLU A 235 -33.38 -7.01 -15.15
N LEU A 236 -32.43 -7.66 -15.82
CA LEU A 236 -31.21 -6.99 -16.30
C LEU A 236 -31.52 -5.81 -17.23
N ARG A 237 -32.48 -5.96 -18.17
CA ARG A 237 -32.84 -4.85 -19.08
C ARG A 237 -33.51 -3.71 -18.36
N ASP A 238 -34.36 -3.99 -17.37
CA ASP A 238 -35.04 -2.99 -16.55
C ASP A 238 -34.01 -2.23 -15.70
N ASP A 239 -33.08 -2.93 -15.08
CA ASP A 239 -31.96 -2.33 -14.34
C ASP A 239 -31.09 -1.42 -15.20
N ILE A 240 -30.66 -1.89 -16.38
CA ILE A 240 -29.86 -1.08 -17.30
C ILE A 240 -30.62 0.17 -17.79
N ALA A 241 -31.95 0.07 -18.03
CA ALA A 241 -32.77 1.21 -18.39
C ALA A 241 -32.88 2.23 -17.24
N LEU A 242 -33.01 1.75 -15.99
CA LEU A 242 -33.05 2.59 -14.80
C LEU A 242 -31.71 3.32 -14.61
N LEU A 243 -30.57 2.59 -14.67
CA LEU A 243 -29.24 3.16 -14.49
C LEU A 243 -28.94 4.27 -15.50
N LYS A 244 -29.29 4.08 -16.77
CA LYS A 244 -29.14 5.11 -17.84
C LYS A 244 -29.91 6.37 -17.57
N GLY A 245 -31.01 6.29 -16.82
CA GLY A 245 -31.86 7.44 -16.50
C GLY A 245 -31.52 8.17 -15.21
N THR A 246 -30.77 7.53 -14.32
CA THR A 246 -30.55 7.99 -12.93
C THR A 246 -29.11 8.31 -12.56
N LEU A 247 -28.14 7.59 -13.13
CA LEU A 247 -26.75 7.78 -12.76
C LEU A 247 -26.01 8.70 -13.73
N PRO A 248 -25.03 9.49 -13.25
CA PRO A 248 -24.15 10.25 -14.12
C PRO A 248 -23.31 9.31 -15.00
N ALA A 249 -22.89 9.80 -16.16
CA ALA A 249 -21.97 9.07 -17.01
C ALA A 249 -20.56 9.08 -16.41
N TYR A 250 -19.77 8.04 -16.74
CA TYR A 250 -18.35 8.05 -16.46
C TYR A 250 -17.66 9.21 -17.17
N ASP A 251 -16.85 9.96 -16.44
CA ASP A 251 -16.01 11.04 -16.94
C ASP A 251 -14.57 10.85 -16.51
N GLU A 252 -13.69 10.72 -17.50
CA GLU A 252 -12.27 10.40 -17.27
C GLU A 252 -11.55 11.51 -16.48
N GLU A 253 -11.83 12.78 -16.76
CA GLU A 253 -11.20 13.90 -16.05
C GLU A 253 -11.61 13.91 -14.58
N SER A 254 -12.88 13.70 -14.28
CA SER A 254 -13.39 13.57 -12.91
C SER A 254 -12.81 12.37 -12.18
N PHE A 255 -12.62 11.24 -12.86
CA PHE A 255 -11.98 10.07 -12.30
C PHE A 255 -10.51 10.35 -11.96
N LEU A 256 -9.75 10.89 -12.91
CA LEU A 256 -8.33 11.20 -12.72
C LEU A 256 -8.10 12.26 -11.63
N ALA A 257 -9.06 13.17 -11.45
CA ALA A 257 -9.06 14.15 -10.36
C ALA A 257 -9.52 13.58 -9.01
N GLY A 258 -9.92 12.30 -8.94
CA GLY A 258 -10.42 11.65 -7.71
C GLY A 258 -11.83 12.09 -7.31
N HIS A 259 -12.63 12.63 -8.25
CA HIS A 259 -13.98 13.17 -8.01
C HIS A 259 -15.09 12.15 -8.32
N GLN A 260 -14.78 11.00 -8.88
CA GLN A 260 -15.68 9.87 -9.04
C GLN A 260 -14.91 8.54 -8.98
N THR A 261 -15.62 7.45 -8.71
CA THR A 261 -15.04 6.11 -8.73
C THR A 261 -15.80 5.21 -9.70
N PRO A 262 -15.11 4.62 -10.71
CA PRO A 262 -15.63 3.52 -11.49
C PRO A 262 -15.84 2.29 -10.60
N VAL A 263 -17.00 1.66 -10.68
CA VAL A 263 -17.40 0.51 -9.85
C VAL A 263 -17.57 -0.74 -10.71
N PHE A 264 -16.97 -1.84 -10.22
CA PHE A 264 -17.05 -3.16 -10.82
C PHE A 264 -17.58 -4.17 -9.80
N PHE A 265 -18.47 -5.03 -10.25
CA PHE A 265 -19.02 -6.12 -9.46
C PHE A 265 -18.42 -7.46 -9.89
N GLY A 266 -18.12 -8.33 -8.94
CA GLY A 266 -17.53 -9.63 -9.26
C GLY A 266 -17.34 -10.58 -8.10
N SER A 267 -16.67 -11.70 -8.36
CA SER A 267 -16.23 -12.68 -7.38
C SER A 267 -14.81 -13.14 -7.67
N ALA A 268 -13.88 -12.70 -6.81
CA ALA A 268 -12.49 -13.14 -6.92
C ALA A 268 -12.32 -14.65 -6.66
N LEU A 269 -13.20 -15.25 -5.84
CA LEU A 269 -13.13 -16.68 -5.54
C LEU A 269 -13.45 -17.54 -6.76
N HIS A 270 -14.46 -17.17 -7.53
CA HIS A 270 -14.96 -17.91 -8.70
C HIS A 270 -14.45 -17.36 -10.04
N ASP A 271 -13.62 -16.32 -10.03
CA ASP A 271 -13.05 -15.69 -11.22
C ASP A 271 -14.06 -14.88 -12.06
N PHE A 272 -15.20 -14.53 -11.48
CA PHE A 272 -16.24 -13.81 -12.19
C PHE A 272 -15.95 -12.31 -12.22
N GLY A 273 -15.88 -11.72 -13.43
CA GLY A 273 -15.64 -10.29 -13.64
C GLY A 273 -14.19 -9.84 -13.45
N ILE A 274 -13.23 -10.76 -13.21
CA ILE A 274 -11.83 -10.40 -12.93
C ILE A 274 -11.08 -9.97 -14.19
N GLU A 275 -11.21 -10.71 -15.30
CA GLU A 275 -10.53 -10.36 -16.55
C GLU A 275 -11.02 -9.03 -17.11
N PRO A 276 -12.34 -8.76 -17.23
CA PRO A 276 -12.85 -7.45 -17.62
C PRO A 276 -12.42 -6.32 -16.67
N PHE A 277 -12.35 -6.60 -15.37
CA PHE A 277 -11.83 -5.64 -14.40
C PHE A 277 -10.34 -5.31 -14.64
N LEU A 278 -9.51 -6.33 -14.91
CA LEU A 278 -8.08 -6.11 -15.20
C LEU A 278 -7.88 -5.33 -16.50
N GLU A 279 -8.66 -5.62 -17.53
CA GLU A 279 -8.67 -4.86 -18.79
C GLU A 279 -9.05 -3.40 -18.55
N ALA A 280 -10.12 -3.15 -17.79
CA ALA A 280 -10.54 -1.81 -17.42
C ALA A 280 -9.48 -1.09 -16.57
N LEU A 281 -8.87 -1.78 -15.60
CA LEU A 281 -7.80 -1.23 -14.76
C LEU A 281 -6.62 -0.75 -15.61
N VAL A 282 -6.16 -1.54 -16.57
CA VAL A 282 -5.05 -1.18 -17.47
C VAL A 282 -5.39 0.03 -18.33
N ASN A 283 -6.63 0.14 -18.77
CA ASN A 283 -7.09 1.23 -19.64
C ASN A 283 -7.38 2.53 -18.87
N LEU A 284 -7.92 2.43 -17.66
CA LEU A 284 -8.36 3.59 -16.85
C LEU A 284 -7.28 4.11 -15.91
N ALA A 285 -6.42 3.24 -15.35
CA ALA A 285 -5.37 3.69 -14.45
C ALA A 285 -4.37 4.60 -15.20
N PRO A 286 -4.04 5.78 -14.63
CA PRO A 286 -3.10 6.68 -15.27
C PRO A 286 -1.69 6.10 -15.35
N PRO A 287 -0.92 6.46 -16.38
CA PRO A 287 0.51 6.25 -16.37
C PRO A 287 1.18 7.14 -15.31
N PRO A 288 2.44 6.89 -14.95
CA PRO A 288 3.20 7.77 -14.06
C PRO A 288 3.22 9.21 -14.58
N HIS A 289 2.83 10.13 -13.71
CA HIS A 289 2.82 11.56 -14.01
C HIS A 289 3.95 12.30 -13.27
N GLY A 290 4.14 13.57 -13.58
CA GLY A 290 5.14 14.41 -12.93
C GLY A 290 4.91 14.51 -11.42
N ARG A 291 6.01 14.59 -10.65
CA ARG A 291 5.97 14.70 -9.19
C ARG A 291 6.50 16.05 -8.72
N GLU A 292 5.76 16.67 -7.81
CA GLU A 292 6.11 17.97 -7.25
C GLU A 292 7.20 17.83 -6.16
N THR A 293 8.17 18.73 -6.19
CA THR A 293 9.22 18.86 -5.16
C THR A 293 8.78 19.76 -4.00
N VAL A 294 9.52 19.75 -2.89
CA VAL A 294 9.27 20.66 -1.73
C VAL A 294 9.22 22.14 -2.11
N ASN A 295 9.82 22.53 -3.23
CA ASN A 295 9.86 23.90 -3.72
C ASN A 295 8.75 24.20 -4.76
N GLY A 296 7.77 23.30 -4.94
CA GLY A 296 6.67 23.45 -5.89
C GLY A 296 7.06 23.23 -7.36
N LYS A 297 8.27 22.73 -7.65
CA LYS A 297 8.69 22.42 -9.02
C LYS A 297 8.19 21.05 -9.42
N LEU A 298 7.43 20.95 -10.50
CA LEU A 298 7.01 19.68 -11.08
C LEU A 298 8.17 19.04 -11.87
N ILE A 299 8.51 17.79 -11.57
CA ILE A 299 9.52 16.99 -12.28
C ILE A 299 8.77 16.00 -13.17
N PRO A 300 8.79 16.15 -14.50
CA PRO A 300 8.12 15.25 -15.43
C PRO A 300 8.84 13.90 -15.57
N PRO A 301 8.18 12.83 -16.03
CA PRO A 301 8.77 11.50 -16.20
C PRO A 301 10.03 11.50 -17.10
N GLY A 302 10.09 12.32 -18.14
CA GLY A 302 11.23 12.45 -19.06
C GLY A 302 12.43 13.23 -18.52
N ALA A 303 12.36 13.83 -17.31
CA ALA A 303 13.46 14.53 -16.66
C ALA A 303 14.61 13.55 -16.27
N PRO A 304 15.81 14.06 -15.90
CA PRO A 304 16.87 13.22 -15.34
C PRO A 304 16.37 12.34 -14.20
N PHE A 305 17.04 11.22 -13.95
CA PHE A 305 16.62 10.24 -12.94
C PHE A 305 16.35 10.88 -11.59
N SER A 306 15.21 10.51 -11.02
CA SER A 306 14.90 10.75 -9.61
C SER A 306 13.99 9.67 -9.05
N ALA A 307 14.13 9.42 -7.76
CA ALA A 307 13.37 8.43 -7.02
C ALA A 307 13.26 8.83 -5.54
N PHE A 308 12.30 8.23 -4.84
CA PHE A 308 12.24 8.35 -3.39
C PHE A 308 12.06 6.99 -2.71
N VAL A 309 12.58 6.88 -1.48
CA VAL A 309 12.46 5.70 -0.64
C VAL A 309 11.11 5.72 0.06
N PHE A 310 10.21 4.78 -0.25
CA PHE A 310 8.91 4.71 0.42
C PHE A 310 8.84 3.61 1.48
N LYS A 311 9.77 2.62 1.41
CA LYS A 311 9.79 1.48 2.33
C LYS A 311 11.21 0.99 2.57
N ILE A 312 11.47 0.52 3.79
CA ILE A 312 12.67 -0.25 4.15
C ILE A 312 12.22 -1.57 4.75
N GLN A 313 12.92 -2.64 4.42
CA GLN A 313 12.66 -3.96 4.98
C GLN A 313 13.95 -4.71 5.25
N ALA A 314 14.11 -5.23 6.47
CA ALA A 314 15.25 -6.05 6.86
C ALA A 314 14.89 -7.54 6.81
N ASN A 315 15.93 -8.38 6.78
CA ASN A 315 15.85 -9.83 6.97
C ASN A 315 14.88 -10.57 6.03
N MET A 316 14.66 -10.07 4.81
CA MET A 316 13.86 -10.77 3.80
C MET A 316 14.41 -12.16 3.47
N ASP A 317 15.74 -12.32 3.53
CA ASP A 317 16.44 -13.58 3.43
C ASP A 317 17.17 -13.87 4.75
N ARG A 318 16.82 -15.00 5.40
CA ARG A 318 17.46 -15.44 6.64
C ARG A 318 18.97 -15.72 6.48
N GLN A 319 19.44 -16.03 5.27
CA GLN A 319 20.85 -16.34 4.99
C GLN A 319 21.70 -15.08 4.83
N HIS A 320 21.14 -14.01 4.26
CA HIS A 320 21.89 -12.81 3.90
C HIS A 320 21.74 -11.64 4.85
N ARG A 321 20.73 -11.62 5.74
CA ARG A 321 20.46 -10.56 6.74
C ARG A 321 20.57 -9.14 6.18
N ASP A 322 20.24 -8.98 4.91
CA ASP A 322 20.30 -7.70 4.19
C ASP A 322 19.11 -6.81 4.56
N ARG A 323 19.34 -5.51 4.56
CA ARG A 323 18.29 -4.49 4.56
C ARG A 323 18.07 -4.05 3.12
N MET A 324 16.84 -3.87 2.73
CA MET A 324 16.47 -3.40 1.40
C MET A 324 15.66 -2.12 1.50
N ALA A 325 16.03 -1.09 0.73
CA ALA A 325 15.24 0.10 0.53
C ALA A 325 14.49 -0.02 -0.80
N PHE A 326 13.20 0.28 -0.79
CA PHE A 326 12.33 0.25 -1.96
C PHE A 326 12.18 1.67 -2.48
N LEU A 327 12.57 1.85 -3.73
CA LEU A 327 12.55 3.10 -4.46
C LEU A 327 11.38 3.13 -5.43
N ARG A 328 10.57 4.18 -5.39
CA ARG A 328 9.67 4.54 -6.47
C ARG A 328 10.43 5.42 -7.45
N ILE A 329 10.54 5.00 -8.70
CA ILE A 329 11.13 5.81 -9.77
C ILE A 329 10.11 6.87 -10.21
N CYS A 330 10.50 8.15 -10.14
CA CYS A 330 9.65 9.28 -10.49
C CYS A 330 9.96 9.86 -11.87
N SER A 331 11.24 9.93 -12.23
CA SER A 331 11.69 10.46 -13.53
C SER A 331 12.95 9.76 -14.01
N GLY A 332 13.22 9.85 -15.30
CA GLY A 332 14.42 9.34 -15.92
C GLY A 332 14.51 7.82 -15.92
N ARG A 333 15.67 7.31 -16.29
CA ARG A 333 15.96 5.87 -16.33
C ARG A 333 16.91 5.52 -15.21
N PHE A 334 16.50 4.61 -14.34
CA PHE A 334 17.42 3.92 -13.44
C PHE A 334 18.30 2.96 -14.22
N THR A 335 19.61 2.96 -13.97
CA THR A 335 20.54 1.96 -14.47
C THR A 335 21.37 1.42 -13.32
N LYS A 336 21.65 0.12 -13.38
CA LYS A 336 22.51 -0.53 -12.39
C LYS A 336 23.85 0.17 -12.29
N ASP A 337 24.37 0.31 -11.08
CA ASP A 337 25.64 0.95 -10.76
C ASP A 337 25.73 2.46 -11.07
N MET A 338 24.61 3.11 -11.45
CA MET A 338 24.60 4.56 -11.63
C MET A 338 24.98 5.30 -10.34
N ILE A 339 25.52 6.50 -10.51
CA ILE A 339 25.83 7.41 -9.40
C ILE A 339 24.65 8.37 -9.24
N VAL A 340 24.18 8.52 -8.00
CA VAL A 340 23.07 9.41 -7.67
C VAL A 340 23.45 10.34 -6.49
N HIS A 341 22.94 11.55 -6.53
CA HIS A 341 22.99 12.49 -5.41
C HIS A 341 21.92 12.12 -4.38
N HIS A 342 22.31 12.01 -3.11
CA HIS A 342 21.42 11.77 -1.99
C HIS A 342 21.07 13.09 -1.33
N ALA A 343 19.80 13.53 -1.45
CA ALA A 343 19.37 14.86 -1.03
C ALA A 343 19.63 15.16 0.46
N ARG A 344 19.31 14.24 1.37
CA ARG A 344 19.52 14.44 2.83
C ARG A 344 21.00 14.43 3.22
N LEU A 345 21.79 13.53 2.63
CA LEU A 345 23.22 13.37 2.97
C LEU A 345 24.14 14.33 2.21
N GLN A 346 23.62 15.04 1.19
CA GLN A 346 24.36 15.98 0.35
C GLN A 346 25.64 15.37 -0.25
N ARG A 347 25.55 14.12 -0.71
CA ARG A 347 26.69 13.41 -1.31
C ARG A 347 26.23 12.43 -2.39
N GLU A 348 27.17 12.03 -3.20
CA GLU A 348 26.95 11.01 -4.23
C GLU A 348 27.03 9.60 -3.64
N LEU A 349 26.19 8.70 -4.17
CA LEU A 349 26.16 7.29 -3.83
C LEU A 349 26.07 6.46 -5.10
N ARG A 350 26.78 5.34 -5.15
CA ARG A 350 26.67 4.37 -6.24
C ARG A 350 25.59 3.34 -5.94
N MET A 351 24.65 3.16 -6.87
CA MET A 351 23.48 2.28 -6.74
C MET A 351 23.85 0.85 -7.14
N THR A 352 24.56 0.17 -6.25
CA THR A 352 24.94 -1.24 -6.44
C THR A 352 23.85 -2.18 -5.96
N ARG A 353 23.77 -3.41 -6.56
CA ARG A 353 22.86 -4.50 -6.12
C ARG A 353 21.40 -4.09 -6.11
N SER A 354 20.92 -3.64 -7.26
CA SER A 354 19.51 -3.35 -7.51
C SER A 354 18.74 -4.62 -7.85
N HIS A 355 17.56 -4.78 -7.27
CA HIS A 355 16.73 -5.97 -7.42
C HIS A 355 15.28 -5.59 -7.70
N ARG A 356 14.64 -6.35 -8.59
CA ARG A 356 13.19 -6.46 -8.66
C ARG A 356 12.76 -7.57 -7.71
N LEU A 357 11.66 -7.36 -7.04
CA LEU A 357 11.13 -8.34 -6.12
C LEU A 357 9.84 -8.93 -6.70
N PHE A 358 9.73 -10.24 -6.62
CA PHE A 358 8.49 -10.95 -6.82
C PHE A 358 8.25 -11.80 -5.56
N GLY A 359 7.53 -11.24 -4.59
CA GLY A 359 7.44 -11.82 -3.26
C GLY A 359 8.82 -11.90 -2.59
N ARG A 360 9.39 -13.12 -2.48
CA ARG A 360 10.75 -13.35 -1.94
C ARG A 360 11.83 -13.41 -2.99
N ASP A 361 11.48 -13.69 -4.23
CA ASP A 361 12.44 -13.90 -5.29
C ASP A 361 13.06 -12.55 -5.70
N ARG A 362 14.37 -12.55 -5.90
CA ARG A 362 15.15 -11.37 -6.26
C ARG A 362 15.71 -11.55 -7.66
N GLU A 363 15.32 -10.68 -8.55
CA GLU A 363 15.92 -10.57 -9.87
C GLU A 363 16.79 -9.31 -9.95
N THR A 364 17.99 -9.40 -10.51
CA THR A 364 18.82 -8.21 -10.74
C THR A 364 18.16 -7.32 -11.77
N VAL A 365 18.02 -6.03 -11.45
CA VAL A 365 17.47 -5.01 -12.34
C VAL A 365 18.62 -4.28 -13.03
N GLU A 366 18.72 -4.39 -14.34
CA GLU A 366 19.68 -3.63 -15.14
C GLU A 366 19.16 -2.22 -15.45
N SER A 367 17.85 -2.07 -15.63
CA SER A 367 17.19 -0.78 -15.84
C SER A 367 15.75 -0.75 -15.36
N ALA A 368 15.28 0.43 -14.92
CA ALA A 368 13.89 0.69 -14.55
C ALA A 368 13.49 2.12 -14.95
N TYR A 369 12.19 2.36 -15.04
CA TYR A 369 11.61 3.59 -15.57
C TYR A 369 10.59 4.20 -14.60
N PRO A 370 10.11 5.43 -14.84
CA PRO A 370 9.08 6.04 -14.02
C PRO A 370 7.87 5.10 -13.87
N GLY A 371 7.41 4.92 -12.65
CA GLY A 371 6.38 3.94 -12.31
C GLY A 371 6.94 2.67 -11.67
N ASP A 372 8.12 2.24 -12.03
CA ASP A 372 8.71 1.02 -11.47
C ASP A 372 9.09 1.17 -9.98
N VAL A 373 9.09 0.05 -9.30
CA VAL A 373 9.60 -0.10 -7.94
C VAL A 373 10.87 -0.95 -7.97
N VAL A 374 11.96 -0.40 -7.43
CA VAL A 374 13.27 -1.07 -7.37
C VAL A 374 13.71 -1.21 -5.93
N GLY A 375 14.08 -2.42 -5.53
CA GLY A 375 14.73 -2.69 -4.26
C GLY A 375 16.25 -2.52 -4.38
N VAL A 376 16.86 -1.77 -3.48
CA VAL A 376 18.32 -1.63 -3.39
C VAL A 376 18.80 -2.04 -2.02
N ILE A 377 19.98 -2.67 -1.94
CA ILE A 377 20.55 -3.05 -0.64
C ILE A 377 20.90 -1.77 0.12
N ASN A 378 20.34 -1.66 1.34
CA ASN A 378 20.57 -0.53 2.24
C ASN A 378 21.66 -0.88 3.27
N PRO A 379 22.87 -0.30 3.16
CA PRO A 379 23.90 -0.48 4.17
C PRO A 379 23.66 0.32 5.48
N GLY A 380 22.46 0.90 5.66
CA GLY A 380 22.10 1.78 6.78
C GLY A 380 22.18 3.27 6.44
N LEU A 381 22.18 3.61 5.16
CA LEU A 381 22.27 4.99 4.69
C LEU A 381 20.91 5.57 4.32
N PHE A 382 20.02 4.74 3.76
CA PHE A 382 18.69 5.18 3.32
C PHE A 382 17.70 5.16 4.47
N LEU A 383 16.90 6.22 4.54
CA LEU A 383 15.72 6.33 5.41
C LEU A 383 14.47 6.47 4.53
N ILE A 384 13.32 6.15 5.10
CA ILE A 384 12.03 6.37 4.45
C ILE A 384 11.85 7.88 4.20
N GLY A 385 11.46 8.26 2.98
CA GLY A 385 11.33 9.65 2.53
C GLY A 385 12.59 10.22 1.86
N ASP A 386 13.73 9.52 1.88
CA ASP A 386 14.94 9.99 1.19
C ASP A 386 14.72 10.14 -0.32
N THR A 387 15.19 11.24 -0.87
CA THR A 387 15.20 11.50 -2.32
C THR A 387 16.57 11.22 -2.91
N LEU A 388 16.58 10.50 -4.01
CA LEU A 388 17.75 10.17 -4.82
C LEU A 388 17.57 10.74 -6.22
N SER A 389 18.58 11.39 -6.78
CA SER A 389 18.49 11.99 -8.13
C SER A 389 19.83 11.99 -8.84
N GLU A 390 19.80 11.99 -10.18
CA GLU A 390 21.00 12.12 -11.00
C GLU A 390 21.60 13.54 -10.90
N VAL A 391 20.74 14.53 -10.69
CA VAL A 391 21.15 15.93 -10.56
C VAL A 391 20.82 16.48 -9.17
N PRO A 392 21.67 17.33 -8.56
CA PRO A 392 21.37 17.97 -7.28
C PRO A 392 20.14 18.88 -7.33
N GLY A 393 19.55 19.18 -6.17
CA GLY A 393 18.46 20.15 -6.01
C GLY A 393 17.05 19.60 -6.20
N ILE A 394 16.90 18.30 -6.42
CA ILE A 394 15.59 17.61 -6.37
C ILE A 394 15.40 17.06 -4.96
N THR A 395 14.32 17.47 -4.30
CA THR A 395 13.88 16.92 -3.01
C THR A 395 12.37 16.80 -3.01
N TYR A 396 11.85 15.58 -2.79
CA TYR A 396 10.43 15.33 -2.68
C TYR A 396 9.91 15.60 -1.27
N PRO A 397 8.63 15.92 -1.10
CA PRO A 397 8.03 16.10 0.21
C PRO A 397 8.26 14.87 1.12
N PRO A 398 8.44 15.10 2.43
CA PRO A 398 8.63 14.02 3.38
C PRO A 398 7.40 13.11 3.42
N MET A 399 7.61 11.85 3.83
CA MET A 399 6.49 10.94 4.06
C MET A 399 5.68 11.41 5.28
N PRO A 400 4.34 11.36 5.19
CA PRO A 400 3.49 11.64 6.35
C PRO A 400 3.84 10.73 7.51
N ALA A 401 3.90 11.27 8.69
CA ALA A 401 4.15 10.52 9.91
C ALA A 401 2.85 10.41 10.73
N PHE A 402 2.61 9.23 11.30
CA PHE A 402 1.43 9.01 12.13
C PHE A 402 1.70 9.35 13.58
N GLN A 403 0.69 9.94 14.24
CA GLN A 403 0.71 10.09 15.67
C GLN A 403 0.53 8.71 16.32
N PRO A 404 1.49 8.26 17.14
CA PRO A 404 1.30 7.03 17.89
C PRO A 404 0.20 7.21 18.95
N SER A 405 -0.63 6.18 19.09
CA SER A 405 -1.70 6.12 20.08
C SER A 405 -1.54 4.98 21.07
N GLU A 406 -0.59 4.09 20.83
CA GLU A 406 -0.28 2.96 21.71
C GLU A 406 1.18 3.02 22.16
N PHE A 407 1.40 2.75 23.43
CA PHE A 407 2.72 2.81 24.04
C PHE A 407 2.98 1.57 24.92
N ALA A 408 4.20 1.06 24.86
CA ALA A 408 4.59 -0.09 25.65
C ALA A 408 6.07 -0.02 26.03
N ARG A 409 6.43 -0.50 27.20
CA ARG A 409 7.81 -0.70 27.61
C ARG A 409 8.29 -2.06 27.14
N LEU A 410 9.49 -2.12 26.54
CA LEU A 410 10.07 -3.34 26.02
C LEU A 410 11.30 -3.74 26.86
N ARG A 411 11.23 -4.88 27.52
CA ARG A 411 12.32 -5.41 28.35
C ARG A 411 13.04 -6.55 27.63
N CYS A 412 14.36 -6.45 27.53
CA CYS A 412 15.20 -7.58 27.10
C CYS A 412 15.33 -8.60 28.24
N VAL A 413 14.82 -9.82 28.05
CA VAL A 413 14.86 -10.87 29.07
C VAL A 413 16.27 -11.45 29.22
N ASP A 414 16.96 -11.64 28.10
CA ASP A 414 18.31 -12.20 28.07
C ASP A 414 19.37 -11.10 27.89
N VAL A 415 19.97 -10.69 29.01
CA VAL A 415 20.99 -9.63 29.04
C VAL A 415 22.22 -9.99 28.18
N ALA A 416 22.57 -11.29 28.06
CA ALA A 416 23.69 -11.71 27.21
C ALA A 416 23.45 -11.43 25.71
N ARG A 417 22.20 -11.25 25.31
CA ARG A 417 21.80 -10.93 23.93
C ARG A 417 21.46 -9.45 23.70
N ARG A 418 21.88 -8.58 24.60
CA ARG A 418 21.56 -7.14 24.52
C ARG A 418 21.95 -6.51 23.18
N LYS A 419 23.10 -6.86 22.62
CA LYS A 419 23.54 -6.34 21.30
C LYS A 419 22.60 -6.74 20.16
N GLN A 420 22.10 -8.00 20.17
CA GLN A 420 21.13 -8.48 19.19
C GLN A 420 19.76 -7.78 19.38
N PHE A 421 19.35 -7.56 20.62
CA PHE A 421 18.16 -6.80 20.96
C PHE A 421 18.22 -5.37 20.41
N ASP A 422 19.27 -4.62 20.73
CA ASP A 422 19.43 -3.24 20.29
C ASP A 422 19.50 -3.14 18.75
N ARG A 423 20.20 -4.08 18.11
CA ARG A 423 20.24 -4.17 16.65
C ARG A 423 18.87 -4.46 16.05
N GLY A 424 18.11 -5.41 16.59
CA GLY A 424 16.77 -5.75 16.12
C GLY A 424 15.82 -4.58 16.26
N LEU A 425 15.87 -3.91 17.42
CA LEU A 425 15.02 -2.77 17.69
C LEU A 425 15.30 -1.59 16.73
N MET A 426 16.57 -1.30 16.48
CA MET A 426 16.98 -0.27 15.52
C MET A 426 16.47 -0.59 14.10
N GLN A 427 16.59 -1.84 13.65
CA GLN A 427 16.13 -2.24 12.32
C GLN A 427 14.61 -2.17 12.19
N LEU A 428 13.85 -2.60 13.20
CA LEU A 428 12.38 -2.48 13.21
C LEU A 428 11.91 -1.02 13.19
N GLN A 429 12.66 -0.13 13.80
CA GLN A 429 12.41 1.31 13.73
C GLN A 429 12.74 1.89 12.36
N GLU A 430 13.87 1.49 11.74
CA GLU A 430 14.22 1.91 10.37
C GLU A 430 13.17 1.48 9.34
N GLU A 431 12.56 0.32 9.55
CA GLU A 431 11.43 -0.16 8.75
C GLU A 431 10.13 0.63 9.02
N GLY A 432 10.09 1.40 10.11
CA GLY A 432 8.90 2.13 10.55
C GLY A 432 7.80 1.24 11.12
N VAL A 433 8.14 0.05 11.61
CA VAL A 433 7.17 -0.83 12.31
C VAL A 433 6.77 -0.22 13.63
N ILE A 434 7.72 0.42 14.32
CA ILE A 434 7.52 1.12 15.61
C ILE A 434 8.42 2.34 15.68
N ARG A 435 8.13 3.24 16.62
CA ARG A 435 9.06 4.27 17.07
C ARG A 435 9.64 3.89 18.40
N VAL A 436 10.93 4.13 18.60
CA VAL A 436 11.62 3.83 19.85
C VAL A 436 11.89 5.15 20.58
N LEU A 437 11.44 5.21 21.82
CA LEU A 437 11.63 6.35 22.71
C LEU A 437 12.45 5.91 23.92
N THR A 438 13.30 6.80 24.40
CA THR A 438 14.10 6.58 25.61
C THR A 438 13.61 7.50 26.71
N ALA A 439 13.16 6.96 27.83
CA ALA A 439 12.73 7.78 28.96
C ALA A 439 13.92 8.57 29.55
N VAL A 440 13.71 9.87 29.81
CA VAL A 440 14.73 10.75 30.40
C VAL A 440 14.98 10.36 31.86
N THR A 441 13.96 9.90 32.57
CA THR A 441 14.02 9.48 33.97
C THR A 441 13.45 8.08 34.16
N GLY A 442 13.89 7.35 35.17
CA GLY A 442 13.36 6.03 35.54
C GLY A 442 14.03 4.88 34.83
N SER A 443 13.25 3.92 34.30
CA SER A 443 13.76 2.73 33.65
C SER A 443 14.46 3.05 32.34
N ARG A 444 15.60 2.37 32.11
CA ARG A 444 16.34 2.44 30.82
C ARG A 444 15.79 1.54 29.73
N ASP A 445 14.71 0.79 30.01
CA ASP A 445 14.08 -0.01 28.99
C ASP A 445 13.41 0.90 27.95
N PRO A 446 13.58 0.65 26.65
CA PRO A 446 12.98 1.47 25.61
C PRO A 446 11.46 1.43 25.69
N ILE A 447 10.86 2.55 25.34
CA ILE A 447 9.41 2.66 25.15
C ILE A 447 9.14 2.58 23.66
N LEU A 448 8.27 1.65 23.27
CA LEU A 448 7.75 1.53 21.92
C LEU A 448 6.52 2.41 21.78
N ALA A 449 6.45 3.15 20.69
CA ALA A 449 5.28 3.92 20.29
C ALA A 449 4.80 3.42 18.92
N ALA A 450 3.50 3.15 18.80
CA ALA A 450 2.87 2.50 17.66
C ALA A 450 1.49 3.09 17.34
N ALA A 451 1.00 2.88 16.13
CA ALA A 451 -0.36 3.23 15.74
C ALA A 451 -1.40 2.24 16.29
N GLY A 452 -1.00 0.98 16.53
CA GLY A 452 -1.87 -0.07 17.08
C GLY A 452 -1.11 -1.10 17.91
N ALA A 453 -1.82 -1.75 18.83
CA ALA A 453 -1.25 -2.67 19.81
C ALA A 453 -0.67 -3.96 19.19
N LEU A 454 -1.19 -4.39 18.02
CA LEU A 454 -0.70 -5.59 17.33
C LEU A 454 0.76 -5.44 16.88
N GLN A 455 1.23 -4.20 16.60
CA GLN A 455 2.61 -3.94 16.24
C GLN A 455 3.59 -4.41 17.33
N PHE A 456 3.22 -4.32 18.61
CA PHE A 456 4.07 -4.81 19.71
C PHE A 456 4.26 -6.33 19.67
N SER A 457 3.19 -7.09 19.39
CA SER A 457 3.27 -8.55 19.23
C SER A 457 4.16 -8.94 18.05
N ILE A 458 4.16 -8.13 16.98
CA ILE A 458 5.06 -8.34 15.83
C ILE A 458 6.51 -8.08 16.21
N VAL A 459 6.77 -7.02 16.98
CA VAL A 459 8.12 -6.73 17.50
C VAL A 459 8.64 -7.90 18.32
N GLU A 460 7.86 -8.43 19.27
CA GLU A 460 8.25 -9.61 20.07
C GLU A 460 8.54 -10.83 19.19
N SER A 461 7.63 -11.15 18.27
CA SER A 461 7.77 -12.29 17.35
C SER A 461 8.99 -12.15 16.46
N ARG A 462 9.24 -10.96 15.90
CA ARG A 462 10.40 -10.71 15.03
C ARG A 462 11.72 -10.72 15.80
N LEU A 463 11.77 -10.14 17.00
CA LEU A 463 12.95 -10.22 17.87
C LEU A 463 13.30 -11.68 18.20
N GLN A 464 12.30 -12.50 18.49
CA GLN A 464 12.49 -13.91 18.77
C GLN A 464 12.94 -14.70 17.52
N ASN A 465 12.24 -14.53 16.39
CA ASN A 465 12.42 -15.38 15.19
C ASN A 465 13.59 -14.95 14.32
N GLU A 466 13.89 -13.65 14.23
CA GLU A 466 14.93 -13.11 13.34
C GLU A 466 16.24 -12.86 14.09
N TYR A 467 16.18 -12.42 15.36
CA TYR A 467 17.35 -12.06 16.15
C TYR A 467 17.65 -13.05 17.28
N GLY A 468 16.74 -14.00 17.54
CA GLY A 468 16.87 -15.00 18.59
C GLY A 468 16.82 -14.41 19.99
N VAL A 469 16.14 -13.28 20.19
CA VAL A 469 16.07 -12.55 21.46
C VAL A 469 14.66 -12.62 22.03
N LYS A 470 14.53 -13.10 23.26
CA LYS A 470 13.28 -13.02 24.00
C LYS A 470 13.14 -11.64 24.62
N ALA A 471 12.04 -10.98 24.33
CA ALA A 471 11.66 -9.68 24.90
C ALA A 471 10.28 -9.79 25.52
N GLU A 472 9.96 -8.92 26.47
CA GLU A 472 8.66 -8.82 27.12
C GLU A 472 8.11 -7.41 26.96
N VAL A 473 6.89 -7.31 26.47
CA VAL A 473 6.14 -6.07 26.30
C VAL A 473 5.23 -5.83 27.50
N SER A 474 5.31 -4.62 28.05
CA SER A 474 4.38 -4.15 29.09
C SER A 474 3.69 -2.89 28.60
N GLN A 475 2.40 -2.96 28.33
CA GLN A 475 1.62 -1.81 27.86
C GLN A 475 1.63 -0.68 28.89
N LEU A 476 1.65 0.55 28.38
CA LEU A 476 1.51 1.77 29.17
C LEU A 476 0.08 2.33 29.00
N PRO A 477 -0.47 3.03 30.01
CA PRO A 477 -1.82 3.61 29.93
C PRO A 477 -1.91 4.82 29.00
N HIS A 478 -0.76 5.33 28.52
CA HIS A 478 -0.67 6.52 27.68
C HIS A 478 -1.33 6.31 26.31
N ARG A 479 -1.96 7.38 25.79
CA ARG A 479 -2.68 7.37 24.51
C ARG A 479 -2.31 8.52 23.59
N ALA A 480 -1.53 9.48 24.06
CA ALA A 480 -1.10 10.62 23.26
C ALA A 480 0.39 10.90 23.44
N ALA A 481 1.02 11.34 22.35
CA ALA A 481 2.40 11.85 22.35
C ALA A 481 2.45 13.21 21.69
N ARG A 482 3.32 14.09 22.21
CA ARG A 482 3.64 15.38 21.59
C ARG A 482 5.14 15.62 21.64
N TRP A 483 5.65 16.22 20.57
CA TRP A 483 7.05 16.65 20.47
C TRP A 483 7.17 18.07 21.00
N ALA A 484 8.17 18.32 21.85
CA ALA A 484 8.43 19.67 22.30
C ALA A 484 9.22 20.43 21.23
N GLY A 485 8.75 21.61 20.86
CA GLY A 485 9.48 22.57 20.02
C GLY A 485 10.64 23.22 20.76
N ALA A 486 10.57 23.25 22.10
CA ALA A 486 11.66 23.75 22.95
C ALA A 486 12.90 22.85 22.86
N PRO A 487 14.10 23.40 22.63
CA PRO A 487 15.33 22.61 22.47
C PRO A 487 15.80 21.96 23.78
N LYS A 488 15.31 22.43 24.93
CA LYS A 488 15.60 21.89 26.25
C LYS A 488 14.40 22.06 27.15
N ILE A 489 14.03 21.02 27.89
CA ILE A 489 12.99 21.09 28.91
C ILE A 489 13.62 21.45 30.26
N GLU A 490 13.08 22.48 30.92
CA GLU A 490 13.54 22.95 32.23
C GLU A 490 12.80 22.20 33.35
N ASP A 491 13.48 21.92 34.47
CA ASP A 491 12.90 21.21 35.62
C ASP A 491 11.64 21.89 36.16
N ARG A 492 11.58 23.24 36.12
CA ARG A 492 10.42 24.02 36.53
C ARG A 492 9.17 23.75 35.66
N TRP A 493 9.34 23.38 34.38
CA TRP A 493 8.25 22.99 33.50
C TRP A 493 7.78 21.60 33.83
N LEU A 494 8.72 20.68 34.08
CA LEU A 494 8.37 19.30 34.46
C LEU A 494 7.56 19.24 35.75
N ALA A 495 7.86 20.13 36.72
CA ALA A 495 7.13 20.20 37.98
C ALA A 495 5.67 20.67 37.86
N GLN A 496 5.29 21.22 36.69
CA GLN A 496 3.93 21.68 36.42
C GLN A 496 3.11 20.72 35.60
N LEU A 497 3.74 19.64 35.05
CA LEU A 497 3.07 18.63 34.27
C LEU A 497 2.35 17.60 35.20
N PRO A 498 1.33 16.90 34.69
CA PRO A 498 0.75 15.75 35.40
C PRO A 498 1.84 14.75 35.80
N SER A 499 1.73 14.16 36.98
CA SER A 499 2.72 13.20 37.51
C SER A 499 2.82 11.90 36.69
N SER A 500 1.80 11.58 35.89
CA SER A 500 1.73 10.47 34.93
C SER A 500 2.51 10.75 33.64
N THR A 501 2.82 12.02 33.31
CA THR A 501 3.53 12.39 32.10
C THR A 501 4.92 11.75 32.07
N ILE A 502 5.22 10.99 30.99
CA ILE A 502 6.56 10.45 30.75
C ILE A 502 7.28 11.33 29.74
N VAL A 503 8.44 11.83 30.12
CA VAL A 503 9.33 12.58 29.21
C VAL A 503 10.34 11.64 28.61
N CYS A 504 10.40 11.63 27.28
CA CYS A 504 11.26 10.77 26.49
C CYS A 504 12.12 11.59 25.51
N LEU A 505 13.10 10.93 24.93
CA LEU A 505 13.82 11.39 23.74
C LEU A 505 13.52 10.43 22.58
N ASP A 506 13.32 10.97 21.39
CA ASP A 506 13.31 10.20 20.16
C ASP A 506 14.74 9.98 19.63
N VAL A 507 14.89 9.25 18.51
CA VAL A 507 16.21 8.97 17.88
C VAL A 507 16.93 10.21 17.35
N SER A 508 16.23 11.32 17.19
CA SER A 508 16.79 12.61 16.80
C SER A 508 17.09 13.49 18.02
N GLU A 509 17.05 12.89 19.23
CA GLU A 509 17.25 13.56 20.51
C GLU A 509 16.24 14.69 20.79
N ARG A 510 15.07 14.67 20.15
CA ARG A 510 13.97 15.60 20.46
C ARG A 510 13.16 15.08 21.63
N TYR A 511 12.73 16.00 22.47
CA TYR A 511 11.86 15.65 23.59
C TYR A 511 10.46 15.28 23.12
N VAL A 512 9.95 14.17 23.69
CA VAL A 512 8.60 13.65 23.46
C VAL A 512 7.93 13.45 24.80
N LEU A 513 6.76 14.02 24.97
CA LEU A 513 5.95 13.87 26.17
C LEU A 513 4.79 12.91 25.90
N LEU A 514 4.61 11.93 26.76
CA LEU A 514 3.53 10.96 26.71
C LEU A 514 2.47 11.29 27.77
N PHE A 515 1.21 11.28 27.35
CA PHE A 515 0.05 11.62 28.17
C PHE A 515 -0.94 10.44 28.21
N GLU A 516 -1.62 10.23 29.34
CA GLU A 516 -2.63 9.16 29.47
C GLU A 516 -3.92 9.48 28.68
N GLY A 517 -4.18 10.77 28.41
CA GLY A 517 -5.34 11.17 27.63
C GLY A 517 -5.36 12.64 27.25
N ASP A 518 -6.40 13.03 26.51
CA ASP A 518 -6.57 14.39 25.96
C ASP A 518 -6.70 15.46 27.06
N TRP A 519 -7.18 15.08 28.25
CA TRP A 519 -7.28 16.03 29.35
C TRP A 519 -5.88 16.46 29.83
N GLU A 520 -4.97 15.49 30.04
CA GLU A 520 -3.59 15.78 30.46
C GLU A 520 -2.83 16.56 29.40
N LEU A 521 -3.06 16.22 28.13
CA LEU A 521 -2.45 16.95 27.02
C LEU A 521 -2.88 18.43 27.04
N ARG A 522 -4.19 18.69 27.10
CA ARG A 522 -4.70 20.07 27.16
C ARG A 522 -4.21 20.81 28.38
N PHE A 523 -4.17 20.13 29.53
CA PHE A 523 -3.63 20.72 30.76
C PHE A 523 -2.16 21.14 30.59
N ALA A 524 -1.34 20.30 29.94
CA ALA A 524 0.07 20.61 29.69
C ALA A 524 0.23 21.77 28.69
N GLU A 525 -0.57 21.82 27.62
CA GLU A 525 -0.58 22.91 26.63
C GLU A 525 -0.96 24.26 27.26
N GLU A 526 -1.94 24.28 28.14
CA GLU A 526 -2.39 25.49 28.85
C GLU A 526 -1.42 25.93 29.94
N ARG A 527 -0.83 24.97 30.66
CA ARG A 527 -0.01 25.28 31.85
C ARG A 527 1.41 25.58 31.54
N VAL A 528 1.96 24.99 30.47
CA VAL A 528 3.37 25.14 30.06
C VAL A 528 3.45 25.39 28.55
N PRO A 529 2.92 26.51 28.07
CA PRO A 529 2.95 26.86 26.64
C PRO A 529 4.36 26.98 26.05
N GLU A 530 5.37 27.18 26.90
CA GLU A 530 6.78 27.28 26.53
C GLU A 530 7.32 25.97 25.94
N LEU A 531 6.67 24.83 26.22
CA LEU A 531 7.04 23.56 25.63
C LEU A 531 6.78 23.53 24.13
N GLN A 532 5.85 24.36 23.61
CA GLN A 532 5.47 24.39 22.20
C GLN A 532 5.18 22.97 21.70
N LEU A 533 4.19 22.32 22.32
CA LEU A 533 3.84 20.92 22.03
C LEU A 533 3.26 20.80 20.62
N GLU A 534 3.93 20.01 19.79
CA GLU A 534 3.60 19.80 18.38
C GLU A 534 3.18 18.35 18.13
N SER A 535 2.25 18.18 17.20
CA SER A 535 2.00 16.89 16.61
C SER A 535 3.18 16.48 15.72
N LEU A 536 3.39 15.20 15.53
CA LEU A 536 4.37 14.71 14.59
C LEU A 536 3.94 15.12 13.17
N ALA A 537 4.80 15.83 12.46
CA ALA A 537 4.55 16.33 11.10
C ALA A 537 4.72 15.25 10.04
#